data_96c0a3743d6d0cdfdf4004f20a357e7f
#
_entry.id   96c0a3743d6d0cdfdf4004f20a357e7f
#
_cell.length_a   1.000
_cell.length_b   1.000
_cell.length_c   1.000
_cell.angle_alpha   90.00
_cell.angle_beta   90.00
_cell.angle_gamma   90.00
#
_symmetry.space_group_name_H-M   'P 1'
#
loop_
_entity.id
_entity.type
_entity.pdbx_description
1 polymer ?
#
loop_
_entity_poly.entity_id
_entity_poly.type
_entity_poly.pdbx_seq_one_letter_code
_entity_poly.pdbx_strand_id
1 'polypeptide(L)'
;RGIESAEEASASLVFVAMDTPGGLDSSMRDMIQAILNSTVPVVTFVSPQGARAASAGTYILYASHIAAMAPATNLGAATPVAIGGNGGAPTAPTADEDTVTDDPDSEETSETVDDTAGEEAEEPDIPVLTTAMERKSVNDAVAYIRSLAERRGRNADWAERAVRLAESLSAQQALEQNVIDLVANNLADLVQQLDGWSVEINGDDVTLETTGLLIERFEPDWRTKFLEVISNPTVAYMLMLLGIYGLIFEGYNPGAIVPGVVGAIALLLALFSFQILPVNYAGLALIVLGIILMFSE
;
A
#
# COMPACT_ATOMS: atom_id res chain seq x y z
N ARG A 1 3.10 -16.71 7.56
CA ARG A 1 2.13 -17.83 7.79
C ARG A 1 1.79 -18.59 6.50
N GLY A 2 1.22 -17.92 5.46
CA GLY A 2 0.86 -18.62 4.21
C GLY A 2 2.07 -19.28 3.53
N ILE A 3 3.19 -18.58 3.46
CA ILE A 3 4.46 -19.11 2.93
C ILE A 3 4.97 -20.25 3.81
N GLU A 4 5.03 -20.08 5.12
CA GLU A 4 5.43 -21.12 6.09
C GLU A 4 4.57 -22.38 5.97
N SER A 5 3.24 -22.21 5.85
CA SER A 5 2.33 -23.33 5.64
C SER A 5 2.57 -24.05 4.31
N ALA A 6 2.92 -23.32 3.26
CA ALA A 6 3.28 -23.90 1.97
C ALA A 6 4.62 -24.66 2.03
N GLU A 7 5.59 -24.15 2.78
CA GLU A 7 6.87 -24.84 3.04
C GLU A 7 6.65 -26.15 3.83
N GLU A 8 5.84 -26.10 4.90
CA GLU A 8 5.47 -27.29 5.69
C GLU A 8 4.74 -28.34 4.85
N ALA A 9 3.90 -27.89 3.92
CA ALA A 9 3.17 -28.76 3.00
C ALA A 9 4.02 -29.21 1.79
N SER A 10 5.26 -28.76 1.68
CA SER A 10 6.13 -29.02 0.51
C SER A 10 5.45 -28.63 -0.82
N ALA A 11 4.79 -27.47 -0.83
CA ALA A 11 4.13 -26.95 -2.02
C ALA A 11 5.16 -26.63 -3.12
N SER A 12 4.80 -26.84 -4.37
CA SER A 12 5.67 -26.54 -5.53
C SER A 12 5.88 -25.04 -5.73
N LEU A 13 4.88 -24.21 -5.37
CA LEU A 13 4.95 -22.75 -5.45
C LEU A 13 3.82 -22.10 -4.65
N VAL A 14 3.96 -20.82 -4.35
CA VAL A 14 2.96 -19.98 -3.67
C VAL A 14 2.50 -18.88 -4.61
N PHE A 15 1.18 -18.75 -4.81
CA PHE A 15 0.59 -17.60 -5.48
C PHE A 15 0.08 -16.57 -4.47
N VAL A 16 0.53 -15.34 -4.60
CA VAL A 16 0.02 -14.18 -3.85
C VAL A 16 -0.82 -13.33 -4.78
N ALA A 17 -2.15 -13.48 -4.74
CA ALA A 17 -3.07 -12.59 -5.45
C ALA A 17 -3.09 -11.23 -4.75
N MET A 18 -2.84 -10.15 -5.51
CA MET A 18 -2.65 -8.82 -4.95
C MET A 18 -3.59 -7.79 -5.57
N ASP A 19 -4.31 -7.08 -4.70
CA ASP A 19 -5.02 -5.83 -5.00
C ASP A 19 -4.90 -4.94 -3.77
N THR A 20 -4.02 -3.95 -3.81
CA THR A 20 -3.73 -3.10 -2.64
C THR A 20 -3.43 -1.66 -3.01
N PRO A 21 -3.98 -0.69 -2.26
CA PRO A 21 -3.59 0.72 -2.34
C PRO A 21 -2.29 1.02 -1.58
N GLY A 22 -1.76 0.06 -0.83
CA GLY A 22 -0.58 0.22 0.02
C GLY A 22 -0.78 -0.40 1.40
N GLY A 23 0.11 -0.10 2.34
CA GLY A 23 0.07 -0.64 3.70
C GLY A 23 1.15 -0.05 4.59
N LEU A 24 1.27 -0.56 5.81
CA LEU A 24 2.30 -0.15 6.77
C LEU A 24 3.68 -0.65 6.32
N ASP A 25 4.69 0.20 6.46
CA ASP A 25 6.08 -0.14 6.11
C ASP A 25 6.58 -1.38 6.87
N SER A 26 6.29 -1.49 8.16
CA SER A 26 6.68 -2.66 8.96
C SER A 26 6.08 -3.96 8.42
N SER A 27 4.78 -3.97 8.11
CA SER A 27 4.10 -5.16 7.57
C SER A 27 4.60 -5.51 6.17
N MET A 28 4.89 -4.52 5.35
CA MET A 28 5.51 -4.71 4.03
C MET A 28 6.88 -5.37 4.17
N ARG A 29 7.74 -4.87 5.06
CA ARG A 29 9.09 -5.43 5.30
C ARG A 29 9.01 -6.87 5.81
N ASP A 30 8.08 -7.18 6.72
CA ASP A 30 7.87 -8.54 7.21
C ASP A 30 7.46 -9.50 6.07
N MET A 31 6.55 -9.06 5.19
CA MET A 31 6.16 -9.85 4.01
C MET A 31 7.34 -10.05 3.04
N ILE A 32 8.10 -8.99 2.77
CA ILE A 32 9.28 -9.07 1.90
C ILE A 32 10.31 -10.03 2.49
N GLN A 33 10.59 -9.96 3.79
CA GLN A 33 11.51 -10.88 4.45
C GLN A 33 11.03 -12.34 4.32
N ALA A 34 9.73 -12.59 4.48
CA ALA A 34 9.17 -13.92 4.29
C ALA A 34 9.33 -14.42 2.84
N ILE A 35 9.16 -13.54 1.84
CA ILE A 35 9.35 -13.87 0.42
C ILE A 35 10.83 -14.15 0.11
N LEU A 36 11.74 -13.30 0.59
CA LEU A 36 13.17 -13.42 0.30
C LEU A 36 13.81 -14.66 0.94
N ASN A 37 13.28 -15.09 2.10
CA ASN A 37 13.76 -16.27 2.83
C ASN A 37 12.99 -17.55 2.49
N SER A 38 12.00 -17.46 1.61
CA SER A 38 11.18 -18.63 1.24
C SER A 38 12.00 -19.67 0.50
N THR A 39 11.81 -20.93 0.92
CA THR A 39 12.35 -22.11 0.22
C THR A 39 11.45 -22.57 -0.91
N VAL A 40 10.26 -21.99 -1.04
CA VAL A 40 9.28 -22.26 -2.09
C VAL A 40 9.16 -21.03 -3.00
N PRO A 41 9.11 -21.19 -4.33
CA PRO A 41 8.90 -20.07 -5.25
C PRO A 41 7.65 -19.26 -4.90
N VAL A 42 7.77 -17.94 -4.78
CA VAL A 42 6.64 -17.05 -4.53
C VAL A 42 6.36 -16.24 -5.79
N VAL A 43 5.17 -16.40 -6.32
CA VAL A 43 4.65 -15.68 -7.49
C VAL A 43 3.63 -14.66 -7.01
N THR A 44 3.92 -13.36 -7.16
CA THR A 44 2.91 -12.33 -6.89
C THR A 44 2.19 -11.97 -8.18
N PHE A 45 0.86 -12.03 -8.14
CA PHE A 45 -0.01 -11.75 -9.28
C PHE A 45 -0.98 -10.62 -8.94
N VAL A 46 -0.78 -9.46 -9.58
CA VAL A 46 -1.71 -8.33 -9.46
C VAL A 46 -2.98 -8.64 -10.22
N SER A 47 -4.04 -8.98 -9.51
CA SER A 47 -5.31 -9.45 -10.06
C SER A 47 -6.47 -9.24 -9.07
N PRO A 48 -7.73 -9.19 -9.53
CA PRO A 48 -8.21 -9.34 -10.90
C PRO A 48 -7.93 -8.11 -11.79
N GLN A 49 -8.47 -8.09 -13.01
CA GLN A 49 -8.45 -6.88 -13.85
C GLN A 49 -9.02 -5.69 -13.09
N GLY A 50 -8.36 -4.53 -13.17
CA GLY A 50 -8.66 -3.34 -12.38
C GLY A 50 -7.98 -3.28 -11.01
N ALA A 51 -7.31 -4.36 -10.58
CA ALA A 51 -6.51 -4.38 -9.37
C ALA A 51 -5.24 -3.52 -9.50
N ARG A 52 -4.63 -3.22 -8.35
CA ARG A 52 -3.39 -2.44 -8.30
C ARG A 52 -2.40 -2.98 -7.26
N ALA A 53 -1.12 -2.73 -7.52
CA ALA A 53 -0.03 -2.92 -6.57
C ALA A 53 0.60 -1.56 -6.26
N ALA A 54 -0.09 -0.70 -5.50
CA ALA A 54 0.38 0.64 -5.17
C ALA A 54 1.19 0.65 -3.87
N SER A 55 2.14 1.59 -3.76
CA SER A 55 2.94 1.81 -2.55
C SER A 55 3.62 0.53 -2.06
N ALA A 56 3.32 0.03 -0.86
CA ALA A 56 3.84 -1.23 -0.32
C ALA A 56 3.70 -2.43 -1.31
N GLY A 57 2.62 -2.45 -2.11
CA GLY A 57 2.40 -3.48 -3.12
C GLY A 57 3.50 -3.55 -4.19
N THR A 58 4.02 -2.39 -4.60
CA THR A 58 5.14 -2.31 -5.55
C THR A 58 6.40 -2.98 -4.99
N TYR A 59 6.75 -2.73 -3.72
CA TYR A 59 7.91 -3.36 -3.08
C TYR A 59 7.74 -4.88 -2.94
N ILE A 60 6.54 -5.35 -2.55
CA ILE A 60 6.25 -6.78 -2.42
C ILE A 60 6.35 -7.47 -3.78
N LEU A 61 5.85 -6.82 -4.85
CA LEU A 61 5.98 -7.33 -6.22
C LEU A 61 7.45 -7.43 -6.64
N TYR A 62 8.27 -6.41 -6.34
CA TYR A 62 9.70 -6.41 -6.62
C TYR A 62 10.48 -7.48 -5.84
N ALA A 63 10.05 -7.82 -4.63
CA ALA A 63 10.68 -8.86 -3.82
C ALA A 63 10.40 -10.28 -4.31
N SER A 64 9.26 -10.48 -4.98
CA SER A 64 8.76 -11.80 -5.40
C SER A 64 9.68 -12.49 -6.41
N HIS A 65 9.71 -13.82 -6.36
CA HIS A 65 10.50 -14.60 -7.30
C HIS A 65 10.02 -14.39 -8.73
N ILE A 66 8.70 -14.37 -8.91
CA ILE A 66 8.06 -14.00 -10.18
C ILE A 66 7.01 -12.93 -9.92
N ALA A 67 7.05 -11.86 -10.70
CA ALA A 67 6.12 -10.74 -10.69
C ALA A 67 5.21 -10.81 -11.92
N ALA A 68 3.92 -10.98 -11.71
CA ALA A 68 2.92 -11.07 -12.76
C ALA A 68 1.79 -10.06 -12.56
N MET A 69 1.20 -9.61 -13.66
CA MET A 69 0.07 -8.68 -13.64
C MET A 69 -1.04 -9.14 -14.60
N ALA A 70 -2.29 -8.92 -14.22
CA ALA A 70 -3.41 -9.07 -15.14
C ALA A 70 -3.52 -7.83 -16.06
N PRO A 71 -4.12 -7.96 -17.26
CA PRO A 71 -4.45 -6.80 -18.10
C PRO A 71 -5.29 -5.77 -17.34
N ALA A 72 -5.13 -4.49 -17.68
CA ALA A 72 -5.82 -3.37 -17.04
C ALA A 72 -5.57 -3.26 -15.52
N THR A 73 -4.41 -3.67 -15.05
CA THR A 73 -3.89 -3.41 -13.69
C THR A 73 -2.75 -2.42 -13.75
N ASN A 74 -2.39 -1.84 -12.61
CA ASN A 74 -1.29 -0.90 -12.47
C ASN A 74 -0.46 -1.15 -11.21
N LEU A 75 0.79 -0.67 -11.24
CA LEU A 75 1.68 -0.65 -10.09
C LEU A 75 2.42 0.69 -10.02
N GLY A 76 2.99 1.02 -8.86
CA GLY A 76 3.78 2.23 -8.68
C GLY A 76 3.35 3.06 -7.47
N ALA A 77 3.51 4.41 -7.58
CA ALA A 77 3.20 5.37 -6.51
C ALA A 77 3.80 4.93 -5.15
N ALA A 78 5.10 4.62 -5.14
CA ALA A 78 5.79 3.96 -4.04
C ALA A 78 6.45 4.94 -3.05
N THR A 79 6.14 6.23 -3.13
CA THR A 79 6.66 7.26 -2.23
C THR A 79 6.18 7.00 -0.79
N PRO A 80 7.09 6.96 0.21
CA PRO A 80 6.68 6.81 1.60
C PRO A 80 5.94 8.05 2.09
N VAL A 81 4.79 7.85 2.73
CA VAL A 81 4.00 8.91 3.34
C VAL A 81 3.94 8.73 4.85
N ALA A 82 4.14 9.80 5.62
CA ALA A 82 4.02 9.75 7.07
C ALA A 82 2.54 9.63 7.49
N ILE A 83 2.19 8.54 8.17
CA ILE A 83 0.85 8.36 8.73
C ILE A 83 0.78 9.16 10.03
N GLY A 84 -0.02 10.26 10.06
CA GLY A 84 -0.23 11.11 11.25
C GLY A 84 0.50 12.45 11.26
N GLY A 85 1.29 12.77 10.23
CA GLY A 85 1.73 14.14 9.96
C GLY A 85 0.65 14.93 9.23
N ASN A 86 0.66 16.25 9.35
CA ASN A 86 -0.24 17.19 8.65
C ASN A 86 0.05 17.19 7.12
N GLY A 87 0.00 16.02 6.51
CA GLY A 87 0.14 15.82 5.08
C GLY A 87 -1.19 16.16 4.42
N GLY A 88 -1.25 17.30 3.76
CA GLY A 88 -2.33 17.62 2.85
C GLY A 88 -2.56 16.45 1.89
N ALA A 89 -3.83 16.11 1.64
CA ALA A 89 -4.18 15.19 0.57
C ALA A 89 -3.46 15.62 -0.71
N PRO A 90 -3.01 14.69 -1.56
CA PRO A 90 -2.49 15.06 -2.86
C PRO A 90 -3.57 15.86 -3.58
N THR A 91 -3.32 17.16 -3.74
CA THR A 91 -4.16 18.01 -4.58
C THR A 91 -3.99 17.51 -6.00
N ALA A 92 -5.10 17.05 -6.58
CA ALA A 92 -5.18 16.86 -8.02
C ALA A 92 -4.76 18.18 -8.69
N PRO A 93 -4.06 18.15 -9.83
CA PRO A 93 -3.74 19.38 -10.56
C PRO A 93 -5.05 20.11 -10.89
N THR A 94 -5.27 21.23 -10.23
CA THR A 94 -6.32 22.17 -10.61
C THR A 94 -5.91 22.79 -11.94
N ALA A 95 -6.72 22.61 -12.94
CA ALA A 95 -6.63 23.37 -14.17
C ALA A 95 -6.72 24.86 -13.79
N ASP A 96 -5.73 25.65 -14.22
CA ASP A 96 -5.68 27.08 -14.05
C ASP A 96 -6.91 27.72 -14.70
N GLU A 97 -7.79 28.29 -13.89
CA GLU A 97 -8.77 29.25 -14.33
C GLU A 97 -8.05 30.61 -14.42
N ASP A 98 -7.85 31.07 -15.65
CA ASP A 98 -7.40 32.42 -16.00
C ASP A 98 -8.31 33.46 -15.35
N THR A 99 -7.87 34.12 -14.30
CA THR A 99 -8.40 35.42 -13.89
C THR A 99 -7.47 36.54 -14.36
N VAL A 100 -7.85 37.12 -15.48
CA VAL A 100 -7.33 38.40 -15.97
C VAL A 100 -7.72 39.50 -14.98
N THR A 101 -6.75 40.10 -14.31
CA THR A 101 -6.91 41.44 -13.74
C THR A 101 -5.93 42.38 -14.42
N ASP A 102 -6.52 43.31 -15.21
CA ASP A 102 -5.88 44.49 -15.74
C ASP A 102 -5.35 45.38 -14.62
N ASP A 103 -4.09 45.75 -14.70
CA ASP A 103 -3.61 47.03 -14.16
C ASP A 103 -2.43 47.53 -15.03
N PRO A 104 -2.53 48.79 -15.61
CA PRO A 104 -1.54 49.31 -16.50
C PRO A 104 -0.58 50.25 -15.72
N ASP A 105 0.71 49.97 -15.76
CA ASP A 105 1.85 50.91 -15.84
C ASP A 105 3.14 50.32 -15.31
N SER A 106 4.05 49.98 -16.20
CA SER A 106 5.46 50.37 -16.08
C SER A 106 6.28 49.93 -17.29
N GLU A 107 7.01 50.89 -17.77
CA GLU A 107 7.77 51.03 -19.00
C GLU A 107 8.90 50.01 -19.23
N GLU A 108 9.11 49.81 -20.52
CA GLU A 108 10.18 49.19 -21.29
C GLU A 108 11.60 49.22 -20.68
N THR A 109 12.30 48.11 -20.81
CA THR A 109 13.65 48.10 -21.38
C THR A 109 13.91 46.76 -22.08
N SER A 110 14.06 46.84 -23.40
CA SER A 110 14.48 45.79 -24.31
C SER A 110 15.99 45.59 -24.22
N GLU A 111 16.44 44.37 -23.95
CA GLU A 111 17.74 43.88 -24.42
C GLU A 111 17.57 42.53 -25.09
N THR A 112 17.87 42.54 -26.40
CA THR A 112 18.00 41.37 -27.26
C THR A 112 19.28 40.61 -26.94
N VAL A 113 19.18 39.33 -26.65
CA VAL A 113 20.30 38.39 -26.77
C VAL A 113 19.84 37.09 -27.44
N ASP A 114 20.37 36.96 -28.56
CA ASP A 114 20.76 35.88 -29.48
C ASP A 114 20.38 34.42 -29.12
N ASP A 115 19.80 33.81 -30.14
CA ASP A 115 19.27 32.49 -30.33
C ASP A 115 20.40 31.46 -30.43
N THR A 116 20.47 30.52 -29.49
CA THR A 116 21.12 29.23 -29.71
C THR A 116 20.26 28.15 -29.10
N ALA A 117 19.53 27.44 -29.97
CA ALA A 117 18.77 26.26 -29.66
C ALA A 117 19.72 25.16 -29.16
N GLY A 118 19.65 24.92 -27.84
CA GLY A 118 20.03 23.66 -27.22
C GLY A 118 18.76 23.01 -26.72
N GLU A 119 18.38 21.86 -27.27
CA GLU A 119 17.39 20.97 -26.66
C GLU A 119 17.96 20.48 -25.32
N GLU A 120 17.72 21.25 -24.26
CA GLU A 120 17.85 20.75 -22.89
C GLU A 120 16.71 19.76 -22.68
N ALA A 121 17.07 18.49 -22.51
CA ALA A 121 16.13 17.48 -22.03
C ALA A 121 15.60 17.99 -20.69
N GLU A 122 14.29 18.20 -20.60
CA GLU A 122 13.61 18.57 -19.34
C GLU A 122 13.92 17.51 -18.30
N GLU A 123 14.78 17.83 -17.34
CA GLU A 123 14.96 16.99 -16.16
C GLU A 123 13.61 16.92 -15.45
N PRO A 124 13.15 15.70 -15.04
CA PRO A 124 11.87 15.55 -14.37
C PRO A 124 11.86 16.40 -13.09
N ASP A 125 10.83 17.20 -12.91
CA ASP A 125 10.62 18.09 -11.76
C ASP A 125 10.51 17.24 -10.48
N ILE A 126 11.64 17.06 -9.78
CA ILE A 126 11.71 16.28 -8.56
C ILE A 126 11.02 17.06 -7.44
N PRO A 127 9.95 16.52 -6.80
CA PRO A 127 9.26 17.22 -5.72
C PRO A 127 10.24 17.68 -4.63
N VAL A 128 10.20 18.95 -4.28
CA VAL A 128 11.07 19.52 -3.25
C VAL A 128 10.66 18.96 -1.90
N LEU A 129 11.41 17.99 -1.38
CA LEU A 129 11.23 17.43 -0.04
C LEU A 129 11.55 18.50 1.00
N THR A 130 10.55 18.91 1.77
CA THR A 130 10.61 20.08 2.65
C THR A 130 11.36 19.82 3.94
N THR A 131 11.38 18.59 4.44
CA THR A 131 12.01 18.23 5.72
C THR A 131 13.18 17.25 5.58
N ALA A 132 14.12 17.30 6.53
CA ALA A 132 15.23 16.34 6.59
C ALA A 132 14.72 14.90 6.85
N MET A 133 13.58 14.75 7.53
CA MET A 133 12.96 13.46 7.81
C MET A 133 12.39 12.84 6.53
N GLU A 134 11.69 13.62 5.71
CA GLU A 134 11.16 13.16 4.41
C GLU A 134 12.30 12.73 3.49
N ARG A 135 13.37 13.52 3.37
CA ARG A 135 14.55 13.13 2.57
C ARG A 135 15.17 11.82 3.03
N LYS A 136 15.30 11.62 4.34
CA LYS A 136 15.82 10.37 4.91
C LYS A 136 14.91 9.19 4.56
N SER A 137 13.60 9.34 4.74
CA SER A 137 12.61 8.29 4.45
C SER A 137 12.61 7.90 2.97
N VAL A 138 12.61 8.89 2.06
CA VAL A 138 12.65 8.66 0.62
C VAL A 138 13.96 7.99 0.20
N ASN A 139 15.11 8.42 0.72
CA ASN A 139 16.40 7.82 0.37
C ASN A 139 16.53 6.38 0.89
N ASP A 140 16.01 6.05 2.08
CA ASP A 140 15.94 4.68 2.59
C ASP A 140 15.05 3.81 1.69
N ALA A 141 13.88 4.33 1.32
CA ALA A 141 12.94 3.66 0.44
C ALA A 141 13.53 3.39 -0.96
N VAL A 142 14.24 4.36 -1.54
CA VAL A 142 14.96 4.20 -2.82
C VAL A 142 16.04 3.12 -2.71
N ALA A 143 16.88 3.18 -1.71
CA ALA A 143 17.93 2.18 -1.51
C ALA A 143 17.32 0.77 -1.37
N TYR A 144 16.22 0.66 -0.63
CA TYR A 144 15.54 -0.61 -0.41
C TYR A 144 14.94 -1.18 -1.70
N ILE A 145 14.16 -0.39 -2.46
CA ILE A 145 13.53 -0.91 -3.69
C ILE A 145 14.56 -1.21 -4.78
N ARG A 146 15.64 -0.41 -4.88
CA ARG A 146 16.74 -0.71 -5.81
C ARG A 146 17.42 -2.04 -5.48
N SER A 147 17.66 -2.32 -4.18
CA SER A 147 18.25 -3.61 -3.77
C SER A 147 17.35 -4.80 -4.12
N LEU A 148 16.04 -4.66 -4.01
CA LEU A 148 15.07 -5.68 -4.44
C LEU A 148 15.07 -5.86 -5.96
N ALA A 149 15.13 -4.76 -6.72
CA ALA A 149 15.24 -4.78 -8.18
C ALA A 149 16.50 -5.50 -8.65
N GLU A 150 17.65 -5.16 -8.09
CA GLU A 150 18.94 -5.78 -8.39
C GLU A 150 18.93 -7.28 -8.06
N ARG A 151 18.37 -7.66 -6.89
CA ARG A 151 18.26 -9.07 -6.47
C ARG A 151 17.45 -9.91 -7.45
N ARG A 152 16.45 -9.33 -8.12
CA ARG A 152 15.55 -10.03 -9.05
C ARG A 152 15.81 -9.70 -10.52
N GLY A 153 16.86 -8.94 -10.84
CA GLY A 153 17.19 -8.57 -12.22
C GLY A 153 16.16 -7.67 -12.91
N ARG A 154 15.38 -6.89 -12.10
CA ARG A 154 14.35 -5.98 -12.59
C ARG A 154 14.85 -4.55 -12.72
N ASN A 155 14.06 -3.68 -13.34
CA ASN A 155 14.42 -2.29 -13.60
C ASN A 155 14.53 -1.46 -12.31
N ALA A 156 15.78 -1.23 -11.86
CA ALA A 156 16.08 -0.45 -10.66
C ALA A 156 15.87 1.06 -10.86
N ASP A 157 16.07 1.57 -12.08
CA ASP A 157 15.93 3.00 -12.35
C ASP A 157 14.46 3.43 -12.37
N TRP A 158 13.58 2.60 -12.93
CA TRP A 158 12.14 2.84 -12.78
C TRP A 158 11.69 2.70 -11.33
N ALA A 159 12.19 1.71 -10.59
CA ALA A 159 11.89 1.53 -9.17
C ALA A 159 12.21 2.79 -8.35
N GLU A 160 13.33 3.46 -8.63
CA GLU A 160 13.67 4.75 -8.01
C GLU A 160 12.67 5.85 -8.39
N ARG A 161 12.25 5.94 -9.67
CA ARG A 161 11.25 6.92 -10.10
C ARG A 161 9.89 6.66 -9.46
N ALA A 162 9.49 5.42 -9.28
CA ALA A 162 8.26 5.05 -8.57
C ALA A 162 8.25 5.57 -7.11
N VAL A 163 9.43 5.66 -6.48
CA VAL A 163 9.58 6.21 -5.12
C VAL A 163 9.71 7.72 -5.13
N ARG A 164 10.57 8.31 -5.97
CA ARG A 164 10.84 9.74 -5.96
C ARG A 164 9.75 10.59 -6.60
N LEU A 165 9.16 10.06 -7.69
CA LEU A 165 8.22 10.79 -8.56
C LEU A 165 6.80 10.21 -8.48
N ALA A 166 6.56 9.21 -7.63
CA ALA A 166 5.30 8.46 -7.58
C ALA A 166 4.86 7.89 -8.94
N GLU A 167 5.82 7.59 -9.83
CA GLU A 167 5.54 7.06 -11.17
C GLU A 167 4.76 5.75 -11.09
N SER A 168 3.83 5.56 -12.02
CA SER A 168 3.02 4.35 -12.11
C SER A 168 2.99 3.84 -13.54
N LEU A 169 2.92 2.53 -13.71
CA LEU A 169 2.83 1.84 -15.00
C LEU A 169 1.61 0.95 -15.09
N SER A 170 1.08 0.82 -16.30
CA SER A 170 0.16 -0.25 -16.65
C SER A 170 0.91 -1.60 -16.75
N ALA A 171 0.17 -2.71 -16.70
CA ALA A 171 0.76 -4.05 -16.83
C ALA A 171 1.63 -4.20 -18.09
N GLN A 172 1.19 -3.66 -19.24
CA GLN A 172 1.92 -3.75 -20.48
C GLN A 172 3.23 -2.94 -20.45
N GLN A 173 3.18 -1.70 -19.96
CA GLN A 173 4.37 -0.86 -19.80
C GLN A 173 5.37 -1.46 -18.81
N ALA A 174 4.86 -2.08 -17.74
CA ALA A 174 5.67 -2.73 -16.72
C ALA A 174 6.45 -3.94 -17.30
N LEU A 175 5.81 -4.72 -18.18
CA LEU A 175 6.48 -5.80 -18.90
C LEU A 175 7.54 -5.26 -19.86
N GLU A 176 7.20 -4.25 -20.67
CA GLU A 176 8.12 -3.64 -21.65
C GLU A 176 9.35 -3.02 -20.99
N GLN A 177 9.20 -2.46 -19.78
CA GLN A 177 10.29 -1.85 -19.02
C GLN A 177 11.03 -2.83 -18.09
N ASN A 178 10.77 -4.12 -18.15
CA ASN A 178 11.36 -5.11 -17.25
C ASN A 178 11.12 -4.83 -15.75
N VAL A 179 9.92 -4.37 -15.44
CA VAL A 179 9.46 -4.16 -14.05
C VAL A 179 8.77 -5.41 -13.52
N ILE A 180 8.09 -6.14 -14.40
CA ILE A 180 7.46 -7.43 -14.14
C ILE A 180 7.96 -8.47 -15.16
N ASP A 181 7.72 -9.75 -14.85
CA ASP A 181 8.23 -10.86 -15.67
C ASP A 181 7.22 -11.29 -16.72
N LEU A 182 5.91 -11.20 -16.45
CA LEU A 182 4.87 -11.61 -17.40
C LEU A 182 3.51 -10.97 -17.14
N VAL A 183 2.65 -10.99 -18.18
CA VAL A 183 1.24 -10.62 -18.13
C VAL A 183 0.39 -11.85 -18.39
N ALA A 184 -0.59 -12.12 -17.48
CA ALA A 184 -1.49 -13.26 -17.61
C ALA A 184 -2.95 -12.81 -17.39
N ASN A 185 -3.90 -13.37 -18.16
CA ASN A 185 -5.31 -12.96 -18.09
C ASN A 185 -6.00 -13.39 -16.80
N ASN A 186 -5.56 -14.51 -16.22
CA ASN A 186 -6.10 -15.10 -15.00
C ASN A 186 -5.10 -16.13 -14.44
N LEU A 187 -5.41 -16.70 -13.27
CA LEU A 187 -4.55 -17.65 -12.61
C LEU A 187 -4.26 -18.92 -13.45
N ALA A 188 -5.23 -19.40 -14.22
CA ALA A 188 -5.03 -20.59 -15.07
C ALA A 188 -4.06 -20.31 -16.22
N ASP A 189 -4.15 -19.13 -16.84
CA ASP A 189 -3.23 -18.65 -17.85
C ASP A 189 -1.81 -18.47 -17.26
N LEU A 190 -1.73 -17.86 -16.06
CA LEU A 190 -0.48 -17.70 -15.32
C LEU A 190 0.21 -19.05 -15.07
N VAL A 191 -0.52 -20.04 -14.57
CA VAL A 191 0.00 -21.40 -14.33
C VAL A 191 0.56 -22.02 -15.60
N GLN A 192 -0.14 -21.87 -16.74
CA GLN A 192 0.35 -22.41 -18.02
C GLN A 192 1.64 -21.71 -18.51
N GLN A 193 1.75 -20.40 -18.31
CA GLN A 193 2.93 -19.64 -18.73
C GLN A 193 4.14 -19.94 -17.85
N LEU A 194 3.93 -20.38 -16.61
CA LEU A 194 5.00 -20.70 -15.66
C LEU A 194 5.57 -22.13 -15.84
N ASP A 195 4.95 -22.97 -16.65
CA ASP A 195 5.43 -24.34 -16.86
C ASP A 195 6.79 -24.34 -17.57
N GLY A 196 7.78 -24.98 -16.96
CA GLY A 196 9.16 -24.96 -17.42
C GLY A 196 9.94 -23.67 -17.10
N TRP A 197 9.35 -22.71 -16.37
CA TRP A 197 10.07 -21.51 -15.95
C TRP A 197 11.11 -21.82 -14.89
N SER A 198 12.30 -21.22 -15.01
CA SER A 198 13.38 -21.40 -14.02
C SER A 198 13.49 -20.17 -13.13
N VAL A 199 13.56 -20.38 -11.82
CA VAL A 199 13.73 -19.33 -10.80
C VAL A 199 14.87 -19.68 -9.86
N GLU A 200 15.64 -18.67 -9.45
CA GLU A 200 16.68 -18.82 -8.44
C GLU A 200 16.08 -18.75 -7.04
N ILE A 201 16.30 -19.79 -6.23
CA ILE A 201 15.91 -19.89 -4.82
C ILE A 201 17.14 -20.24 -4.00
N ASN A 202 17.55 -19.37 -3.08
CA ASN A 202 18.71 -19.58 -2.21
C ASN A 202 20.01 -19.91 -2.94
N GLY A 203 20.16 -19.52 -4.22
CA GLY A 203 21.33 -19.77 -5.07
C GLY A 203 21.22 -20.99 -5.96
N ASP A 204 20.12 -21.74 -5.87
CA ASP A 204 19.85 -22.90 -6.73
C ASP A 204 18.77 -22.56 -7.78
N ASP A 205 18.96 -22.99 -9.03
CA ASP A 205 17.97 -22.86 -10.07
C ASP A 205 16.91 -23.97 -9.96
N VAL A 206 15.67 -23.57 -9.74
CA VAL A 206 14.52 -24.46 -9.65
C VAL A 206 13.63 -24.28 -10.87
N THR A 207 13.40 -25.34 -11.62
CA THR A 207 12.45 -25.33 -12.74
C THR A 207 11.05 -25.66 -12.24
N LEU A 208 10.09 -24.81 -12.57
CA LEU A 208 8.69 -25.00 -12.18
C LEU A 208 8.01 -26.03 -13.08
N GLU A 209 7.43 -27.04 -12.49
CA GLU A 209 6.53 -28.00 -13.13
C GLU A 209 5.10 -27.68 -12.65
N THR A 210 4.35 -26.93 -13.47
CA THR A 210 3.02 -26.45 -13.07
C THR A 210 1.88 -27.24 -13.71
N THR A 211 2.18 -28.12 -14.65
CA THR A 211 1.17 -28.98 -15.29
C THR A 211 0.56 -29.97 -14.29
N GLY A 212 -0.76 -29.87 -14.10
CA GLY A 212 -1.51 -30.80 -13.24
C GLY A 212 -1.47 -30.47 -11.75
N LEU A 213 -0.95 -29.32 -11.36
CA LEU A 213 -0.98 -28.88 -9.96
C LEU A 213 -2.39 -28.66 -9.47
N LEU A 214 -2.65 -29.07 -8.22
CA LEU A 214 -3.85 -28.72 -7.48
C LEU A 214 -3.61 -27.39 -6.76
N ILE A 215 -4.46 -26.41 -7.02
CA ILE A 215 -4.40 -25.11 -6.36
C ILE A 215 -5.24 -25.18 -5.09
N GLU A 216 -4.58 -25.11 -3.96
CA GLU A 216 -5.22 -24.99 -2.65
C GLU A 216 -5.21 -23.52 -2.21
N ARG A 217 -6.39 -23.02 -1.79
CA ARG A 217 -6.50 -21.67 -1.27
C ARG A 217 -6.17 -21.65 0.22
N PHE A 218 -5.11 -20.95 0.59
CA PHE A 218 -4.85 -20.64 1.99
C PHE A 218 -5.89 -19.65 2.49
N GLU A 219 -6.76 -20.09 3.41
CA GLU A 219 -7.70 -19.19 4.07
C GLU A 219 -7.12 -18.70 5.40
N PRO A 220 -7.19 -17.38 5.67
CA PRO A 220 -6.75 -16.86 6.96
C PRO A 220 -7.57 -17.46 8.10
N ASP A 221 -6.88 -17.75 9.20
CA ASP A 221 -7.48 -18.28 10.44
C ASP A 221 -8.61 -17.36 10.94
N TRP A 222 -9.57 -17.93 11.67
CA TRP A 222 -10.71 -17.19 12.22
C TRP A 222 -10.30 -15.96 13.05
N ARG A 223 -9.12 -16.00 13.70
CA ARG A 223 -8.54 -14.87 14.43
C ARG A 223 -8.19 -13.71 13.50
N THR A 224 -7.61 -14.01 12.37
CA THR A 224 -7.26 -12.99 11.36
C THR A 224 -8.54 -12.38 10.76
N LYS A 225 -9.53 -13.21 10.43
CA LYS A 225 -10.86 -12.74 9.96
C LYS A 225 -11.54 -11.87 11.01
N PHE A 226 -11.46 -12.23 12.29
CA PHE A 226 -12.03 -11.45 13.39
C PHE A 226 -11.33 -10.09 13.56
N LEU A 227 -9.99 -10.07 13.51
CA LEU A 227 -9.21 -8.83 13.56
C LEU A 227 -9.50 -7.93 12.36
N GLU A 228 -9.63 -8.49 11.17
CA GLU A 228 -10.01 -7.75 9.95
C GLU A 228 -11.36 -7.04 10.11
N VAL A 229 -12.37 -7.76 10.63
CA VAL A 229 -13.69 -7.19 10.88
C VAL A 229 -13.63 -6.06 11.93
N ILE A 230 -12.92 -6.27 13.04
CA ILE A 230 -12.80 -5.25 14.10
C ILE A 230 -12.00 -4.04 13.60
N SER A 231 -10.96 -4.23 12.81
CA SER A 231 -10.13 -3.15 12.26
C SER A 231 -10.85 -2.29 11.22
N ASN A 232 -12.07 -2.67 10.80
CA ASN A 232 -12.87 -1.84 9.93
C ASN A 232 -13.38 -0.59 10.68
N PRO A 233 -13.10 0.64 10.20
CA PRO A 233 -13.50 1.87 10.87
C PRO A 233 -15.00 1.94 11.20
N THR A 234 -15.85 1.49 10.27
CA THR A 234 -17.30 1.49 10.45
C THR A 234 -17.72 0.59 11.62
N VAL A 235 -17.10 -0.60 11.73
CA VAL A 235 -17.35 -1.54 12.82
C VAL A 235 -16.85 -0.97 14.13
N ALA A 236 -15.68 -0.32 14.16
CA ALA A 236 -15.14 0.35 15.35
C ALA A 236 -16.08 1.43 15.87
N TYR A 237 -16.62 2.28 14.99
CA TYR A 237 -17.62 3.29 15.38
C TYR A 237 -18.93 2.66 15.88
N MET A 238 -19.42 1.60 15.24
CA MET A 238 -20.60 0.88 15.70
C MET A 238 -20.39 0.25 17.09
N LEU A 239 -19.22 -0.36 17.33
CA LEU A 239 -18.86 -0.91 18.62
C LEU A 239 -18.77 0.19 19.70
N MET A 240 -18.21 1.35 19.36
CA MET A 240 -18.13 2.49 20.27
C MET A 240 -19.54 3.00 20.67
N LEU A 241 -20.43 3.17 19.69
CA LEU A 241 -21.82 3.58 19.96
C LEU A 241 -22.54 2.55 20.83
N LEU A 242 -22.43 1.26 20.47
CA LEU A 242 -23.02 0.17 21.25
C LEU A 242 -22.47 0.15 22.68
N GLY A 243 -21.16 0.40 22.85
CA GLY A 243 -20.51 0.48 24.15
C GLY A 243 -21.05 1.62 25.00
N ILE A 244 -21.10 2.83 24.45
CA ILE A 244 -21.60 4.03 25.14
C ILE A 244 -23.07 3.86 25.53
N TYR A 245 -23.93 3.50 24.58
CA TYR A 245 -25.38 3.35 24.86
C TYR A 245 -25.65 2.18 25.80
N GLY A 246 -24.90 1.07 25.75
CA GLY A 246 -25.04 -0.04 26.67
C GLY A 246 -24.75 0.36 28.13
N LEU A 247 -23.67 1.12 28.35
CA LEU A 247 -23.31 1.64 29.68
C LEU A 247 -24.32 2.70 30.20
N ILE A 248 -24.78 3.60 29.33
CA ILE A 248 -25.81 4.58 29.68
C ILE A 248 -27.10 3.88 30.09
N PHE A 249 -27.52 2.85 29.34
CA PHE A 249 -28.74 2.12 29.64
C PHE A 249 -28.68 1.39 30.99
N GLU A 250 -27.52 0.82 31.35
CA GLU A 250 -27.32 0.25 32.69
C GLU A 250 -27.42 1.31 33.77
N GLY A 251 -26.84 2.50 33.55
CA GLY A 251 -26.93 3.62 34.49
C GLY A 251 -28.36 4.09 34.76
N TYR A 252 -29.24 4.08 33.74
CA TYR A 252 -30.66 4.43 33.89
C TYR A 252 -31.54 3.31 34.49
N ASN A 253 -31.10 2.03 34.33
CA ASN A 253 -31.84 0.86 34.82
C ASN A 253 -30.93 -0.01 35.71
N PRO A 254 -30.65 0.41 36.94
CA PRO A 254 -29.78 -0.30 37.86
C PRO A 254 -30.31 -1.73 38.11
N GLY A 255 -29.53 -2.74 37.75
CA GLY A 255 -29.88 -4.16 37.75
C GLY A 255 -29.97 -4.83 36.39
N ALA A 256 -29.92 -4.08 35.30
CA ALA A 256 -29.83 -4.61 33.96
C ALA A 256 -28.36 -4.94 33.60
N ILE A 257 -27.76 -5.95 34.23
CA ILE A 257 -26.33 -6.31 34.10
C ILE A 257 -25.93 -6.60 32.66
N VAL A 258 -26.82 -7.18 31.85
CA VAL A 258 -26.49 -7.64 30.48
C VAL A 258 -26.10 -6.49 29.54
N PRO A 259 -26.85 -5.38 29.43
CA PRO A 259 -26.49 -4.25 28.57
C PRO A 259 -25.14 -3.61 28.95
N GLY A 260 -24.86 -3.49 30.26
CA GLY A 260 -23.62 -2.92 30.74
C GLY A 260 -22.40 -3.78 30.42
N VAL A 261 -22.50 -5.08 30.65
CA VAL A 261 -21.40 -6.01 30.29
C VAL A 261 -21.14 -6.03 28.79
N VAL A 262 -22.20 -6.10 27.97
CA VAL A 262 -22.08 -6.05 26.51
C VAL A 262 -21.52 -4.71 26.07
N GLY A 263 -21.98 -3.62 26.68
CA GLY A 263 -21.48 -2.28 26.41
C GLY A 263 -20.00 -2.12 26.74
N ALA A 264 -19.57 -2.62 27.90
CA ALA A 264 -18.16 -2.57 28.31
C ALA A 264 -17.27 -3.37 27.35
N ILE A 265 -17.66 -4.57 26.94
CA ILE A 265 -16.92 -5.39 25.97
C ILE A 265 -16.85 -4.68 24.62
N ALA A 266 -17.97 -4.14 24.12
CA ALA A 266 -18.01 -3.43 22.86
C ALA A 266 -17.09 -2.19 22.88
N LEU A 267 -17.07 -1.45 23.99
CA LEU A 267 -16.19 -0.28 24.15
C LEU A 267 -14.71 -0.67 24.17
N LEU A 268 -14.35 -1.74 24.89
CA LEU A 268 -12.96 -2.24 24.90
C LEU A 268 -12.52 -2.69 23.51
N LEU A 269 -13.38 -3.37 22.74
CA LEU A 269 -13.10 -3.76 21.37
C LEU A 269 -12.97 -2.54 20.43
N ALA A 270 -13.79 -1.51 20.62
CA ALA A 270 -13.68 -0.27 19.88
C ALA A 270 -12.35 0.46 20.17
N LEU A 271 -11.95 0.57 21.43
CA LEU A 271 -10.69 1.17 21.85
C LEU A 271 -9.48 0.39 21.28
N PHE A 272 -9.54 -0.94 21.29
CA PHE A 272 -8.54 -1.78 20.67
C PHE A 272 -8.46 -1.53 19.15
N SER A 273 -9.59 -1.44 18.47
CA SER A 273 -9.66 -1.12 17.04
C SER A 273 -9.05 0.25 16.72
N PHE A 274 -9.35 1.28 17.52
CA PHE A 274 -8.76 2.61 17.35
C PHE A 274 -7.25 2.66 17.62
N GLN A 275 -6.70 1.76 18.41
CA GLN A 275 -5.26 1.64 18.62
C GLN A 275 -4.54 1.13 17.36
N ILE A 276 -5.21 0.30 16.56
CA ILE A 276 -4.69 -0.20 15.27
C ILE A 276 -4.87 0.86 14.17
N LEU A 277 -5.94 1.68 14.25
CA LEU A 277 -6.22 2.77 13.32
C LEU A 277 -5.44 4.03 13.71
N PRO A 278 -4.97 4.85 12.76
CA PRO A 278 -4.34 6.13 13.06
C PRO A 278 -5.39 7.07 13.69
N VAL A 279 -5.34 7.24 15.00
CA VAL A 279 -6.27 8.07 15.75
C VAL A 279 -5.76 9.51 15.81
N ASN A 280 -6.59 10.47 15.40
CA ASN A 280 -6.33 11.88 15.64
C ASN A 280 -6.67 12.22 17.09
N TYR A 281 -5.67 12.24 17.98
CA TYR A 281 -5.82 12.56 19.39
C TYR A 281 -6.42 13.94 19.64
N ALA A 282 -6.21 14.91 18.74
CA ALA A 282 -6.82 16.23 18.85
C ALA A 282 -8.34 16.17 18.66
N GLY A 283 -8.82 15.36 17.71
CA GLY A 283 -10.25 15.11 17.53
C GLY A 283 -10.89 14.43 18.75
N LEU A 284 -10.20 13.44 19.33
CA LEU A 284 -10.66 12.78 20.55
C LEU A 284 -10.73 13.76 21.73
N ALA A 285 -9.73 14.62 21.91
CA ALA A 285 -9.72 15.65 22.96
C ALA A 285 -10.86 16.65 22.80
N LEU A 286 -11.19 17.06 21.56
CA LEU A 286 -12.32 17.94 21.28
C LEU A 286 -13.67 17.29 21.61
N ILE A 287 -13.83 16.00 21.33
CA ILE A 287 -15.04 15.25 21.70
C ILE A 287 -15.18 15.21 23.22
N VAL A 288 -14.12 14.86 23.95
CA VAL A 288 -14.13 14.84 25.41
C VAL A 288 -14.44 16.22 25.99
N LEU A 289 -13.83 17.28 25.45
CA LEU A 289 -14.10 18.66 25.86
C LEU A 289 -15.56 19.04 25.60
N GLY A 290 -16.12 18.67 24.43
CA GLY A 290 -17.53 18.92 24.11
C GLY A 290 -18.49 18.22 25.09
N ILE A 291 -18.18 16.98 25.46
CA ILE A 291 -18.95 16.24 26.47
C ILE A 291 -18.87 16.93 27.83
N ILE A 292 -17.68 17.33 28.28
CA ILE A 292 -17.51 18.05 29.58
C ILE A 292 -18.29 19.34 29.58
N LEU A 293 -18.25 20.13 28.50
CA LEU A 293 -19.00 21.39 28.41
C LEU A 293 -20.51 21.14 28.42
N MET A 294 -21.00 20.07 27.79
CA MET A 294 -22.42 19.72 27.79
C MET A 294 -22.96 19.33 29.18
N PHE A 295 -22.11 18.74 30.03
CA PHE A 295 -22.50 18.42 31.43
C PHE A 295 -22.21 19.54 32.41
N SER A 296 -21.54 20.60 32.02
CA SER A 296 -21.24 21.77 32.87
C SER A 296 -22.32 22.86 32.81
N GLU A 297 -23.24 22.76 31.87
CA GLU A 297 -24.40 23.66 31.70
C GLU A 297 -25.65 23.09 32.38
#